data_b4dbbf7b64856a25f7f959e60847a225
#
_entry.id   b4dbbf7b64856a25f7f959e60847a225
#
_cell.length_a   1.000
_cell.length_b   1.000
_cell.length_c   1.000
_cell.angle_alpha   90.00
_cell.angle_beta   90.00
_cell.angle_gamma   90.00
#
_symmetry.space_group_name_H-M   'P 1'
#
loop_
_entity.id
_entity.type
_entity.pdbx_description
1 polymer ?
#
loop_
_entity_poly.entity_id
_entity_poly.type
_entity_poly.pdbx_seq_one_letter_code
_entity_poly.pdbx_strand_id
1 'polypeptide(L)'
;MSTSTPPTAPASLRTGVCVVGGGPAGLMTGYLLARQGVEVTVLEKHPDFHRDFRGDTIHPSTLELLGELGLLEEFLALPHDEMRRAEVSFGGRRRTIADLSRLPTRCRFMVFVPQWDFLDFLAREAEALPTFTLLREAEVTGLITELVGPGQAGHRVTGVRARTPRGDLRITSRLVIGADGRSSLLRAATGLPLRTTGAPIDVLWMRIAKQPDEDLPLFTGGAGVLVLIDRGEYWQAAFVVPHGTIHAIRERGIGFLHRRLALARPELEERVRALAWDDVHPLEVRVDHLRRWHVPGLLCIGDAAHAMSPAGGVGINLAIQDAVATARILGPVLAPSPSTWRAPRTPSSRELDAVRRRRLWPALVTQRIQAGVVAGAFPRTLDEVATGEPLALRVVSALPFMRHVVGRFIGVGVRPEHATRIVGRKP
;
A
#
# COMPACT_ATOMS: atom_id res chain seq x y z
N MET A 1 36.38 17.87 -37.11
CA MET A 1 35.46 16.77 -37.49
C MET A 1 35.09 16.01 -36.24
N SER A 2 33.91 16.29 -35.73
CA SER A 2 33.41 15.66 -34.49
C SER A 2 32.79 14.32 -34.89
N THR A 3 33.42 13.21 -34.56
CA THR A 3 32.88 11.88 -34.74
C THR A 3 31.79 11.63 -33.72
N SER A 4 30.55 11.86 -34.10
CA SER A 4 29.40 11.42 -33.33
C SER A 4 29.37 9.88 -33.30
N THR A 5 29.71 9.27 -32.17
CA THR A 5 29.50 7.85 -31.95
C THR A 5 28.00 7.55 -32.17
N PRO A 6 27.63 6.55 -32.99
CA PRO A 6 26.23 6.20 -33.18
C PRO A 6 25.63 5.80 -31.84
N PRO A 7 24.36 6.12 -31.56
CA PRO A 7 23.71 5.75 -30.31
C PRO A 7 23.72 4.21 -30.18
N THR A 8 24.32 3.72 -29.13
CA THR A 8 24.34 2.30 -28.80
C THR A 8 22.89 1.81 -28.70
N ALA A 9 22.53 0.73 -29.38
CA ALA A 9 21.18 0.17 -29.28
C ALA A 9 20.83 -0.09 -27.81
N PRO A 10 19.60 0.23 -27.40
CA PRO A 10 19.20 0.04 -25.98
C PRO A 10 19.35 -1.43 -25.59
N ALA A 11 19.86 -1.68 -24.40
CA ALA A 11 19.95 -3.01 -23.85
C ALA A 11 18.55 -3.66 -23.84
N SER A 12 18.45 -4.96 -24.12
CA SER A 12 17.18 -5.68 -24.17
C SER A 12 17.15 -6.83 -23.18
N LEU A 13 16.02 -6.96 -22.46
CA LEU A 13 15.73 -8.04 -21.54
C LEU A 13 14.42 -8.70 -21.94
N ARG A 14 14.32 -10.02 -21.79
CA ARG A 14 13.09 -10.77 -21.98
C ARG A 14 12.75 -11.51 -20.68
N THR A 15 11.48 -11.43 -20.27
CA THR A 15 10.98 -12.09 -19.06
C THR A 15 9.57 -12.65 -19.29
N GLY A 16 9.12 -13.54 -18.44
CA GLY A 16 7.74 -14.03 -18.45
C GLY A 16 6.75 -12.95 -18.03
N VAL A 17 7.02 -12.27 -16.92
CA VAL A 17 6.21 -11.17 -16.36
C VAL A 17 7.13 -10.02 -15.97
N CYS A 18 6.78 -8.82 -16.42
CA CYS A 18 7.40 -7.56 -15.98
C CYS A 18 6.49 -6.85 -15.00
N VAL A 19 6.94 -6.67 -13.76
CA VAL A 19 6.21 -5.93 -12.73
C VAL A 19 6.84 -4.56 -12.56
N VAL A 20 6.05 -3.51 -12.68
CA VAL A 20 6.51 -2.12 -12.56
C VAL A 20 6.11 -1.58 -11.20
N GLY A 21 7.10 -1.28 -10.36
CA GLY A 21 6.99 -0.82 -8.98
C GLY A 21 7.35 -1.89 -7.96
N GLY A 22 8.40 -1.63 -7.15
CA GLY A 22 8.89 -2.48 -6.06
C GLY A 22 8.18 -2.23 -4.72
N GLY A 23 6.93 -1.74 -4.76
CA GLY A 23 6.11 -1.62 -3.56
C GLY A 23 5.47 -2.95 -3.11
N PRO A 24 4.62 -2.93 -2.06
CA PRO A 24 4.04 -4.16 -1.47
C PRO A 24 3.29 -5.03 -2.50
N ALA A 25 2.51 -4.43 -3.40
CA ALA A 25 1.81 -5.16 -4.46
C ALA A 25 2.78 -5.82 -5.44
N GLY A 26 3.81 -5.06 -5.88
CA GLY A 26 4.74 -5.53 -6.90
C GLY A 26 5.67 -6.63 -6.39
N LEU A 27 6.34 -6.43 -5.26
CA LEU A 27 7.22 -7.43 -4.68
C LEU A 27 6.47 -8.72 -4.31
N MET A 28 5.31 -8.60 -3.65
CA MET A 28 4.52 -9.78 -3.31
C MET A 28 4.03 -10.52 -4.57
N THR A 29 3.63 -9.80 -5.63
CA THR A 29 3.24 -10.43 -6.90
C THR A 29 4.42 -11.15 -7.54
N GLY A 30 5.58 -10.49 -7.59
CA GLY A 30 6.81 -11.06 -8.11
C GLY A 30 7.21 -12.33 -7.36
N TYR A 31 7.25 -12.26 -6.04
CA TYR A 31 7.54 -13.40 -5.17
C TYR A 31 6.60 -14.58 -5.41
N LEU A 32 5.29 -14.35 -5.39
CA LEU A 32 4.29 -15.40 -5.53
C LEU A 32 4.28 -16.04 -6.92
N LEU A 33 4.54 -15.28 -7.98
CA LEU A 33 4.66 -15.81 -9.34
C LEU A 33 5.98 -16.59 -9.51
N ALA A 34 7.10 -16.06 -8.99
CA ALA A 34 8.38 -16.75 -9.03
C ALA A 34 8.34 -18.10 -8.29
N ARG A 35 7.66 -18.16 -7.14
CA ARG A 35 7.41 -19.44 -6.43
C ARG A 35 6.62 -20.46 -7.24
N GLN A 36 5.91 -20.05 -8.26
CA GLN A 36 5.22 -20.92 -9.22
C GLN A 36 6.08 -21.24 -10.46
N GLY A 37 7.35 -20.82 -10.47
CA GLY A 37 8.28 -21.06 -11.59
C GLY A 37 8.09 -20.10 -12.76
N VAL A 38 7.39 -18.97 -12.57
CA VAL A 38 7.27 -17.92 -13.57
C VAL A 38 8.54 -17.07 -13.54
N GLU A 39 9.16 -16.82 -14.68
CA GLU A 39 10.23 -15.82 -14.80
C GLU A 39 9.65 -14.42 -14.60
N VAL A 40 10.07 -13.72 -13.54
CA VAL A 40 9.57 -12.41 -13.18
C VAL A 40 10.72 -11.42 -13.04
N THR A 41 10.55 -10.25 -13.66
CA THR A 41 11.41 -9.09 -13.41
C THR A 41 10.58 -7.98 -12.79
N VAL A 42 10.97 -7.53 -11.59
CA VAL A 42 10.39 -6.38 -10.90
C VAL A 42 11.30 -5.16 -11.12
N LEU A 43 10.72 -4.05 -11.51
CA LEU A 43 11.40 -2.77 -11.74
C LEU A 43 11.07 -1.80 -10.62
N GLU A 44 12.09 -1.31 -9.94
CA GLU A 44 11.97 -0.25 -8.94
C GLU A 44 12.82 0.95 -9.38
N LYS A 45 12.23 2.14 -9.38
CA LYS A 45 12.90 3.37 -9.84
C LYS A 45 13.92 3.93 -8.86
N HIS A 46 13.86 3.54 -7.59
CA HIS A 46 14.79 3.99 -6.56
C HIS A 46 15.88 2.95 -6.29
N PRO A 47 17.02 3.38 -5.72
CA PRO A 47 18.12 2.47 -5.36
C PRO A 47 17.76 1.59 -4.14
N ASP A 48 16.85 2.05 -3.30
CA ASP A 48 16.43 1.40 -2.06
C ASP A 48 14.93 1.55 -1.83
N PHE A 49 14.44 1.07 -0.68
CA PHE A 49 13.05 1.23 -0.24
C PHE A 49 12.86 2.31 0.82
N HIS A 50 13.93 3.03 1.19
CA HIS A 50 13.86 4.13 2.14
C HIS A 50 13.05 5.29 1.55
N ARG A 51 11.79 5.35 1.92
CA ARG A 51 10.86 6.39 1.49
C ARG A 51 10.14 6.98 2.68
N ASP A 52 9.54 8.14 2.43
CA ASP A 52 8.77 8.85 3.44
C ASP A 52 7.78 7.97 4.21
N PHE A 53 7.60 8.32 5.46
CA PHE A 53 6.71 7.82 6.49
C PHE A 53 5.33 7.38 5.98
N ARG A 54 5.20 6.18 5.40
CA ARG A 54 3.91 5.68 4.92
C ARG A 54 3.82 4.17 5.10
N GLY A 55 2.63 3.75 5.56
CA GLY A 55 2.24 2.36 5.43
C GLY A 55 2.98 1.39 6.35
N ASP A 56 3.03 1.70 7.63
CA ASP A 56 3.82 0.98 8.63
C ASP A 56 3.04 -0.12 9.37
N THR A 57 1.88 -0.54 8.86
CA THR A 57 1.03 -1.50 9.56
C THR A 57 0.80 -2.76 8.74
N ILE A 58 1.22 -3.89 9.31
CA ILE A 58 0.95 -5.22 8.77
C ILE A 58 -0.15 -5.88 9.60
N HIS A 59 -1.26 -6.14 8.94
CA HIS A 59 -2.48 -6.63 9.59
C HIS A 59 -2.50 -8.15 9.74
N PRO A 60 -3.33 -8.69 10.66
CA PRO A 60 -3.49 -10.14 10.85
C PRO A 60 -3.73 -10.92 9.56
N SER A 61 -4.46 -10.37 8.58
CA SER A 61 -4.66 -11.03 7.28
C SER A 61 -3.38 -11.20 6.48
N THR A 62 -2.45 -10.25 6.55
CA THR A 62 -1.14 -10.37 5.90
C THR A 62 -0.20 -11.27 6.69
N LEU A 63 -0.24 -11.22 8.03
CA LEU A 63 0.50 -12.14 8.90
C LEU A 63 0.05 -13.59 8.67
N GLU A 64 -1.24 -13.82 8.45
CA GLU A 64 -1.76 -15.14 8.06
C GLU A 64 -1.18 -15.62 6.73
N LEU A 65 -1.13 -14.73 5.71
CA LEU A 65 -0.49 -15.02 4.43
C LEU A 65 1.00 -15.36 4.58
N LEU A 66 1.74 -14.59 5.40
CA LEU A 66 3.14 -14.89 5.68
C LEU A 66 3.29 -16.27 6.36
N GLY A 67 2.38 -16.61 7.26
CA GLY A 67 2.34 -17.95 7.88
C GLY A 67 2.05 -19.07 6.88
N GLU A 68 1.12 -18.87 5.95
CA GLU A 68 0.82 -19.81 4.87
C GLU A 68 2.02 -20.00 3.90
N LEU A 69 2.85 -18.96 3.74
CA LEU A 69 4.04 -18.94 2.91
C LEU A 69 5.28 -19.50 3.62
N GLY A 70 5.23 -19.67 4.95
CA GLY A 70 6.36 -20.11 5.78
C GLY A 70 7.35 -18.98 6.11
N LEU A 71 6.92 -17.72 6.02
CA LEU A 71 7.73 -16.52 6.21
C LEU A 71 7.45 -15.79 7.53
N LEU A 72 6.46 -16.26 8.33
CA LEU A 72 5.96 -15.50 9.48
C LEU A 72 7.01 -15.38 10.59
N GLU A 73 7.72 -16.46 10.91
CA GLU A 73 8.69 -16.47 12.01
C GLU A 73 9.86 -15.53 11.73
N GLU A 74 10.39 -15.57 10.50
CA GLU A 74 11.49 -14.71 10.08
C GLU A 74 11.06 -13.22 10.01
N PHE A 75 9.83 -12.96 9.58
CA PHE A 75 9.27 -11.62 9.58
C PHE A 75 9.10 -11.08 11.01
N LEU A 76 8.59 -11.87 11.94
CA LEU A 76 8.41 -11.47 13.34
C LEU A 76 9.74 -11.39 14.11
N ALA A 77 10.84 -11.87 13.56
CA ALA A 77 12.18 -11.63 14.11
C ALA A 77 12.72 -10.22 13.82
N LEU A 78 12.13 -9.47 12.89
CA LEU A 78 12.46 -8.07 12.67
C LEU A 78 12.02 -7.21 13.87
N PRO A 79 12.72 -6.12 14.19
CA PRO A 79 12.26 -5.16 15.18
C PRO A 79 10.87 -4.61 14.83
N HIS A 80 9.90 -4.77 15.72
CA HIS A 80 8.52 -4.34 15.49
C HIS A 80 7.77 -4.14 16.81
N ASP A 81 6.65 -3.42 16.74
CA ASP A 81 5.69 -3.28 17.83
C ASP A 81 4.39 -4.01 17.51
N GLU A 82 3.77 -4.60 18.52
CA GLU A 82 2.48 -5.28 18.40
C GLU A 82 1.33 -4.45 18.96
N MET A 83 0.25 -4.31 18.20
CA MET A 83 -0.99 -3.72 18.68
C MET A 83 -2.14 -4.74 18.70
N ARG A 84 -2.62 -5.07 19.88
CA ARG A 84 -3.77 -5.99 20.10
C ARG A 84 -5.09 -5.25 20.20
N ARG A 85 -5.06 -3.98 20.61
CA ARG A 85 -6.23 -3.10 20.77
C ARG A 85 -5.89 -1.72 20.25
N ALA A 86 -6.78 -1.17 19.43
CA ALA A 86 -6.67 0.24 19.05
C ALA A 86 -7.45 1.10 20.02
N GLU A 87 -6.77 2.12 20.56
CA GLU A 87 -7.33 3.05 21.51
C GLU A 87 -7.35 4.47 20.95
N VAL A 88 -8.37 5.23 21.33
CA VAL A 88 -8.48 6.65 21.06
C VAL A 88 -8.64 7.40 22.37
N SER A 89 -7.93 8.50 22.52
CA SER A 89 -8.15 9.47 23.57
C SER A 89 -9.04 10.61 23.07
N PHE A 90 -10.11 10.90 23.78
CA PHE A 90 -10.98 12.04 23.49
C PHE A 90 -11.35 12.73 24.79
N GLY A 91 -11.05 14.05 24.89
CA GLY A 91 -11.27 14.82 26.12
C GLY A 91 -10.60 14.19 27.37
N GLY A 92 -9.38 13.67 27.20
CA GLY A 92 -8.62 13.00 28.27
C GLY A 92 -9.09 11.58 28.63
N ARG A 93 -10.13 11.06 27.99
CA ARG A 93 -10.65 9.70 28.26
C ARG A 93 -10.17 8.73 27.18
N ARG A 94 -9.47 7.65 27.58
CA ARG A 94 -9.09 6.55 26.66
C ARG A 94 -10.28 5.62 26.41
N ARG A 95 -10.49 5.24 25.13
CA ARG A 95 -11.54 4.31 24.69
C ARG A 95 -10.96 3.30 23.71
N THR A 96 -11.24 2.02 23.92
CA THR A 96 -10.92 0.97 22.96
C THR A 96 -11.93 0.99 21.82
N ILE A 97 -11.47 1.17 20.59
CA ILE A 97 -12.29 1.20 19.36
C ILE A 97 -12.20 -0.09 18.54
N ALA A 98 -11.11 -0.82 18.65
CA ALA A 98 -10.94 -2.13 18.01
C ALA A 98 -10.22 -3.10 18.95
N ASP A 99 -10.66 -4.35 18.96
CA ASP A 99 -10.03 -5.44 19.73
C ASP A 99 -9.82 -6.65 18.81
N LEU A 100 -8.55 -7.02 18.63
CA LEU A 100 -8.12 -8.09 17.74
C LEU A 100 -8.01 -9.44 18.46
N SER A 101 -8.17 -9.49 19.79
CA SER A 101 -7.90 -10.67 20.61
C SER A 101 -8.76 -11.92 20.27
N ARG A 102 -9.91 -11.72 19.59
CA ARG A 102 -10.82 -12.79 19.19
C ARG A 102 -10.79 -13.11 17.69
N LEU A 103 -9.79 -12.61 16.96
CA LEU A 103 -9.67 -12.94 15.54
C LEU A 103 -9.38 -14.43 15.33
N PRO A 104 -9.96 -15.07 14.31
CA PRO A 104 -9.67 -16.44 13.93
C PRO A 104 -8.41 -16.52 13.05
N THR A 105 -7.32 -15.90 13.50
CA THR A 105 -6.03 -15.81 12.81
C THR A 105 -4.92 -16.27 13.74
N ARG A 106 -3.77 -16.69 13.18
CA ARG A 106 -2.57 -17.08 13.94
C ARG A 106 -2.11 -15.95 14.84
N CYS A 107 -1.96 -14.76 14.25
CA CYS A 107 -1.62 -13.53 14.95
C CYS A 107 -2.88 -12.71 15.23
N ARG A 108 -3.13 -12.42 16.51
CA ARG A 108 -4.27 -11.61 16.97
C ARG A 108 -3.84 -10.20 17.33
N PHE A 109 -2.92 -9.65 16.53
CA PHE A 109 -2.34 -8.33 16.66
C PHE A 109 -1.95 -7.78 15.29
N MET A 110 -1.83 -6.47 15.19
CA MET A 110 -1.20 -5.79 14.08
C MET A 110 0.26 -5.55 14.43
N VAL A 111 1.13 -5.59 13.42
CA VAL A 111 2.55 -5.26 13.55
C VAL A 111 2.77 -3.85 13.01
N PHE A 112 3.45 -3.02 13.80
CA PHE A 112 4.03 -1.77 13.35
C PHE A 112 5.50 -2.01 13.01
N VAL A 113 5.83 -1.91 11.74
CA VAL A 113 7.18 -2.06 11.20
C VAL A 113 7.39 -1.02 10.11
N PRO A 114 8.57 -0.39 10.00
CA PRO A 114 8.84 0.50 8.87
C PRO A 114 8.60 -0.22 7.55
N GLN A 115 7.94 0.45 6.61
CA GLN A 115 7.60 -0.19 5.32
C GLN A 115 8.84 -0.70 4.59
N TRP A 116 9.97 0.02 4.68
CA TRP A 116 11.22 -0.40 4.04
C TRP A 116 11.75 -1.72 4.60
N ASP A 117 11.67 -1.97 5.92
CA ASP A 117 12.09 -3.25 6.52
C ASP A 117 11.24 -4.41 6.01
N PHE A 118 9.92 -4.20 5.87
CA PHE A 118 9.03 -5.18 5.27
C PHE A 118 9.35 -5.44 3.79
N LEU A 119 9.66 -4.39 3.02
CA LEU A 119 9.98 -4.52 1.60
C LEU A 119 11.36 -5.15 1.39
N ASP A 120 12.37 -4.78 2.18
CA ASP A 120 13.69 -5.41 2.15
C ASP A 120 13.63 -6.89 2.52
N PHE A 121 12.85 -7.22 3.56
CA PHE A 121 12.56 -8.61 3.91
C PHE A 121 11.96 -9.37 2.73
N LEU A 122 10.90 -8.85 2.13
CA LEU A 122 10.21 -9.50 1.03
C LEU A 122 11.08 -9.59 -0.24
N ALA A 123 11.89 -8.57 -0.51
CA ALA A 123 12.83 -8.55 -1.64
C ALA A 123 13.90 -9.63 -1.48
N ARG A 124 14.51 -9.76 -0.28
CA ARG A 124 15.50 -10.80 0.03
C ARG A 124 14.92 -12.20 -0.18
N GLU A 125 13.70 -12.46 0.33
CA GLU A 125 13.03 -13.75 0.15
C GLU A 125 12.71 -14.05 -1.33
N ALA A 126 12.39 -13.00 -2.10
CA ALA A 126 12.13 -13.14 -3.52
C ALA A 126 13.41 -13.36 -4.33
N GLU A 127 14.48 -12.64 -4.03
CA GLU A 127 15.79 -12.74 -4.71
C GLU A 127 16.46 -14.11 -4.48
N ALA A 128 16.07 -14.86 -3.43
CA ALA A 128 16.47 -16.26 -3.23
C ALA A 128 15.84 -17.23 -4.27
N LEU A 129 14.84 -16.81 -5.03
CA LEU A 129 14.18 -17.65 -6.04
C LEU A 129 14.87 -17.52 -7.41
N PRO A 130 15.23 -18.61 -8.10
CA PRO A 130 16.01 -18.55 -9.34
C PRO A 130 15.28 -17.89 -10.52
N THR A 131 13.96 -17.76 -10.45
CA THR A 131 13.12 -17.16 -11.47
C THR A 131 12.74 -15.71 -11.18
N PHE A 132 13.29 -15.13 -10.11
CA PHE A 132 13.03 -13.75 -9.71
C PHE A 132 14.22 -12.85 -9.99
N THR A 133 13.96 -11.65 -10.50
CA THR A 133 14.95 -10.59 -10.70
C THR A 133 14.38 -9.27 -10.23
N LEU A 134 15.08 -8.55 -9.36
CA LEU A 134 14.78 -7.18 -8.97
C LEU A 134 15.79 -6.23 -9.60
N LEU A 135 15.30 -5.30 -10.41
CA LEU A 135 16.10 -4.21 -10.97
C LEU A 135 15.74 -2.91 -10.27
N ARG A 136 16.62 -2.47 -9.38
CA ARG A 136 16.58 -1.15 -8.75
C ARG A 136 17.13 -0.09 -9.71
N GLU A 137 16.80 1.18 -9.48
CA GLU A 137 17.17 2.32 -10.34
C GLU A 137 16.71 2.13 -11.79
N ALA A 138 15.59 1.44 -11.99
CA ALA A 138 15.00 1.14 -13.30
C ALA A 138 13.65 1.89 -13.43
N GLU A 139 13.73 3.15 -13.84
CA GLU A 139 12.56 4.01 -14.01
C GLU A 139 11.87 3.71 -15.35
N VAL A 140 10.62 3.23 -15.29
CA VAL A 140 9.82 2.99 -16.49
C VAL A 140 9.39 4.32 -17.10
N THR A 141 9.71 4.50 -18.39
CA THR A 141 9.45 5.72 -19.16
C THR A 141 8.33 5.56 -20.19
N GLY A 142 7.90 4.33 -20.48
CA GLY A 142 6.80 4.10 -21.42
C GLY A 142 6.52 2.64 -21.71
N LEU A 143 5.43 2.41 -22.41
CA LEU A 143 4.98 1.08 -22.84
C LEU A 143 5.60 0.69 -24.19
N ILE A 144 5.75 -0.62 -24.40
CA ILE A 144 5.98 -1.23 -25.71
C ILE A 144 4.67 -1.91 -26.08
N THR A 145 4.16 -1.56 -27.27
CA THR A 145 2.89 -2.09 -27.77
C THR A 145 3.05 -2.66 -29.17
N GLU A 146 2.25 -3.66 -29.49
CA GLU A 146 2.12 -4.26 -30.81
C GLU A 146 0.67 -4.22 -31.28
N LEU A 147 0.42 -4.16 -32.56
CA LEU A 147 -0.93 -4.31 -33.12
C LEU A 147 -1.45 -5.71 -32.80
N VAL A 148 -2.67 -5.80 -32.34
CA VAL A 148 -3.36 -7.09 -32.24
C VAL A 148 -3.59 -7.58 -33.66
N GLY A 149 -3.31 -8.88 -33.91
CA GLY A 149 -3.24 -9.45 -35.27
C GLY A 149 -4.50 -9.23 -36.14
N PRO A 150 -4.49 -9.66 -37.39
CA PRO A 150 -5.54 -9.39 -38.36
C PRO A 150 -6.93 -9.75 -37.82
N GLY A 151 -7.88 -8.81 -37.89
CA GLY A 151 -9.28 -8.98 -37.42
C GLY A 151 -9.58 -8.54 -36.00
N GLN A 152 -8.59 -8.06 -35.23
CA GLN A 152 -8.81 -7.45 -33.92
C GLN A 152 -8.30 -6.01 -33.91
N ALA A 153 -9.17 -5.04 -33.67
CA ALA A 153 -8.77 -3.64 -33.54
C ALA A 153 -8.11 -3.41 -32.17
N GLY A 154 -6.95 -2.72 -32.16
CA GLY A 154 -6.30 -2.24 -30.95
C GLY A 154 -4.84 -2.66 -30.81
N HIS A 155 -4.25 -2.19 -29.71
CA HIS A 155 -2.86 -2.48 -29.34
C HIS A 155 -2.83 -3.40 -28.12
N ARG A 156 -1.84 -4.28 -28.08
CA ARG A 156 -1.49 -5.10 -26.92
C ARG A 156 -0.17 -4.61 -26.34
N VAL A 157 -0.09 -4.51 -25.04
CA VAL A 157 1.16 -4.24 -24.33
C VAL A 157 2.01 -5.52 -24.36
N THR A 158 3.27 -5.38 -24.79
CA THR A 158 4.24 -6.47 -24.89
C THR A 158 5.50 -6.21 -24.09
N GLY A 159 5.56 -5.08 -23.37
CA GLY A 159 6.69 -4.73 -22.52
C GLY A 159 6.71 -3.27 -22.11
N VAL A 160 7.86 -2.86 -21.59
CA VAL A 160 8.13 -1.49 -21.15
C VAL A 160 9.50 -1.01 -21.60
N ARG A 161 9.67 0.29 -21.69
CA ARG A 161 10.96 0.98 -21.77
C ARG A 161 11.28 1.52 -20.39
N ALA A 162 12.52 1.37 -19.96
CA ALA A 162 13.00 1.89 -18.69
C ALA A 162 14.35 2.61 -18.90
N ARG A 163 14.62 3.58 -18.03
CA ARG A 163 15.92 4.22 -17.88
C ARG A 163 16.62 3.64 -16.67
N THR A 164 17.89 3.32 -16.84
CA THR A 164 18.75 2.81 -15.78
C THR A 164 20.06 3.62 -15.72
N PRO A 165 20.89 3.51 -14.68
CA PRO A 165 22.21 4.11 -14.67
C PRO A 165 23.12 3.65 -15.80
N ARG A 166 22.83 2.46 -16.39
CA ARG A 166 23.59 1.90 -17.52
C ARG A 166 23.02 2.31 -18.87
N GLY A 167 22.00 3.17 -18.91
CA GLY A 167 21.30 3.62 -20.11
C GLY A 167 19.91 3.06 -20.29
N ASP A 168 19.35 3.23 -21.48
CA ASP A 168 18.01 2.79 -21.79
C ASP A 168 17.92 1.27 -21.90
N LEU A 169 16.86 0.71 -21.30
CA LEU A 169 16.58 -0.71 -21.26
C LEU A 169 15.18 -0.99 -21.86
N ARG A 170 15.12 -1.94 -22.78
CA ARG A 170 13.89 -2.44 -23.37
C ARG A 170 13.54 -3.81 -22.75
N ILE A 171 12.39 -3.94 -22.12
CA ILE A 171 11.96 -5.19 -21.48
C ILE A 171 10.71 -5.69 -22.21
N THR A 172 10.77 -6.90 -22.75
CA THR A 172 9.62 -7.58 -23.36
C THR A 172 9.11 -8.69 -22.46
N SER A 173 7.78 -8.83 -22.36
CA SER A 173 7.14 -9.82 -21.49
C SER A 173 5.78 -10.28 -22.03
N ARG A 174 5.29 -11.43 -21.54
CA ARG A 174 3.93 -11.91 -21.84
C ARG A 174 2.86 -11.09 -21.14
N LEU A 175 3.20 -10.52 -19.97
CA LEU A 175 2.32 -9.67 -19.16
C LEU A 175 3.15 -8.58 -18.49
N VAL A 176 2.63 -7.36 -18.52
CA VAL A 176 3.09 -6.25 -17.68
C VAL A 176 2.11 -6.09 -16.53
N ILE A 177 2.61 -5.98 -15.30
CA ILE A 177 1.82 -5.68 -14.11
C ILE A 177 2.20 -4.30 -13.61
N GLY A 178 1.25 -3.37 -13.62
CA GLY A 178 1.40 -2.02 -13.08
C GLY A 178 1.11 -2.02 -11.58
N ALA A 179 2.15 -1.87 -10.78
CA ALA A 179 2.13 -1.68 -9.33
C ALA A 179 2.86 -0.39 -8.93
N ASP A 180 2.88 0.59 -9.84
CA ASP A 180 3.62 1.84 -9.82
C ASP A 180 2.92 2.96 -9.01
N GLY A 181 1.96 2.58 -8.17
CA GLY A 181 1.37 3.42 -7.15
C GLY A 181 0.32 4.41 -7.67
N ARG A 182 -0.06 5.34 -6.77
CA ARG A 182 -1.19 6.29 -6.98
C ARG A 182 -1.01 7.23 -8.18
N SER A 183 0.21 7.48 -8.60
CA SER A 183 0.55 8.32 -9.77
C SER A 183 1.00 7.47 -10.96
N SER A 184 0.40 6.28 -11.12
CA SER A 184 0.76 5.28 -12.12
C SER A 184 0.90 5.84 -13.53
N LEU A 185 2.11 5.75 -14.07
CA LEU A 185 2.42 6.07 -15.46
C LEU A 185 1.73 5.08 -16.41
N LEU A 186 1.71 3.79 -16.04
CA LEU A 186 1.12 2.75 -16.88
C LEU A 186 -0.39 2.93 -17.02
N ARG A 187 -1.07 3.29 -15.92
CA ARG A 187 -2.48 3.66 -15.94
C ARG A 187 -2.76 4.83 -16.85
N ALA A 188 -1.96 5.89 -16.74
CA ALA A 188 -2.10 7.09 -17.57
C ALA A 188 -1.84 6.78 -19.05
N ALA A 189 -0.77 6.05 -19.38
CA ALA A 189 -0.40 5.70 -20.74
C ALA A 189 -1.43 4.81 -21.46
N THR A 190 -2.26 4.08 -20.73
CA THR A 190 -3.29 3.20 -21.31
C THR A 190 -4.68 3.82 -21.38
N GLY A 191 -4.89 5.02 -20.83
CA GLY A 191 -6.19 5.67 -20.78
C GLY A 191 -7.26 4.89 -20.03
N LEU A 192 -6.86 4.06 -19.05
CA LEU A 192 -7.80 3.30 -18.24
C LEU A 192 -8.72 4.23 -17.45
N PRO A 193 -10.06 3.99 -17.46
CA PRO A 193 -11.02 4.93 -16.88
C PRO A 193 -10.94 4.96 -15.36
N LEU A 194 -10.43 6.07 -14.82
CA LEU A 194 -10.32 6.36 -13.41
C LEU A 194 -11.60 7.01 -12.88
N ARG A 195 -12.06 6.57 -11.73
CA ARG A 195 -13.12 7.22 -10.96
C ARG A 195 -12.53 7.77 -9.67
N THR A 196 -12.49 9.08 -9.53
CA THR A 196 -12.10 9.77 -8.31
C THR A 196 -13.33 9.95 -7.42
N THR A 197 -13.20 9.55 -6.16
CA THR A 197 -14.27 9.70 -5.16
C THR A 197 -14.04 10.90 -4.25
N GLY A 198 -12.86 11.53 -4.33
CA GLY A 198 -12.41 12.57 -3.42
C GLY A 198 -11.95 12.00 -2.08
N ALA A 199 -11.07 12.72 -1.42
CA ALA A 199 -10.67 12.43 -0.04
C ALA A 199 -11.11 13.60 0.83
N PRO A 200 -11.75 13.38 1.99
CA PRO A 200 -12.17 14.48 2.85
C PRO A 200 -11.03 15.03 3.71
N ILE A 201 -9.86 14.41 3.69
CA ILE A 201 -8.72 14.74 4.55
C ILE A 201 -7.40 14.72 3.80
N ASP A 202 -6.44 15.45 4.35
CA ASP A 202 -5.01 15.33 4.08
C ASP A 202 -4.27 15.03 5.39
N VAL A 203 -2.98 14.71 5.33
CA VAL A 203 -2.19 14.34 6.50
C VAL A 203 -0.87 15.10 6.50
N LEU A 204 -0.52 15.68 7.63
CA LEU A 204 0.79 16.25 7.91
C LEU A 204 1.59 15.26 8.75
N TRP A 205 2.63 14.69 8.20
CA TRP A 205 3.54 13.78 8.89
C TRP A 205 4.71 14.53 9.49
N MET A 206 5.15 14.12 10.69
CA MET A 206 6.29 14.70 11.39
C MET A 206 6.88 13.71 12.39
N ARG A 207 8.12 13.97 12.82
CA ARG A 207 8.75 13.26 13.92
C ARG A 207 8.72 14.14 15.16
N ILE A 208 8.32 13.57 16.29
CA ILE A 208 8.33 14.25 17.59
C ILE A 208 9.16 13.39 18.54
N ALA A 209 10.17 13.93 19.18
CA ALA A 209 11.02 13.19 20.11
C ALA A 209 10.15 12.54 21.19
N LYS A 210 10.42 11.27 21.52
CA LYS A 210 9.76 10.53 22.58
C LYS A 210 10.58 10.61 23.85
N GLN A 211 9.91 10.75 24.99
CA GLN A 211 10.56 10.64 26.30
C GLN A 211 10.62 9.16 26.74
N PRO A 212 11.61 8.76 27.54
CA PRO A 212 11.65 7.43 28.12
C PRO A 212 10.34 7.11 28.85
N ASP A 213 9.84 5.88 28.72
CA ASP A 213 8.63 5.36 29.36
C ASP A 213 7.33 6.13 29.03
N GLU A 214 7.34 6.98 28.00
CA GLU A 214 6.15 7.69 27.55
C GLU A 214 5.16 6.75 26.86
N ASP A 215 3.95 6.61 27.40
CA ASP A 215 2.84 5.83 26.81
C ASP A 215 1.70 6.77 26.38
N LEU A 216 1.62 7.05 25.07
CA LEU A 216 0.55 7.84 24.49
C LEU A 216 -0.37 6.95 23.63
N PRO A 217 -1.70 7.19 23.65
CA PRO A 217 -2.60 6.42 22.82
C PRO A 217 -2.36 6.70 21.32
N LEU A 218 -2.53 5.65 20.50
CA LEU A 218 -2.36 5.71 19.05
C LEU A 218 -3.15 6.86 18.41
N PHE A 219 -4.39 7.09 18.85
CA PHE A 219 -5.25 8.13 18.30
C PHE A 219 -5.65 9.14 19.38
N THR A 220 -5.62 10.41 19.02
CA THR A 220 -6.18 11.52 19.83
C THR A 220 -7.13 12.31 18.97
N GLY A 221 -8.34 12.56 19.48
CA GLY A 221 -9.35 13.42 18.88
C GLY A 221 -9.60 14.68 19.69
N GLY A 222 -10.29 15.64 19.10
CA GLY A 222 -10.68 16.91 19.74
C GLY A 222 -10.26 18.12 18.90
N ALA A 223 -9.07 18.64 19.09
CA ALA A 223 -8.55 19.78 18.31
C ALA A 223 -8.08 19.40 16.87
N GLY A 224 -8.36 18.23 16.44
CA GLY A 224 -7.95 17.55 15.23
C GLY A 224 -7.76 16.07 15.56
N VAL A 225 -7.41 15.26 14.58
CA VAL A 225 -7.02 13.86 14.84
C VAL A 225 -5.50 13.75 14.69
N LEU A 226 -4.87 13.41 15.79
CA LEU A 226 -3.44 13.13 15.87
C LEU A 226 -3.24 11.63 16.05
N VAL A 227 -2.44 11.02 15.18
CA VAL A 227 -2.02 9.62 15.26
C VAL A 227 -0.57 9.62 15.70
N LEU A 228 -0.23 8.83 16.71
CA LEU A 228 1.12 8.70 17.26
C LEU A 228 1.53 7.23 17.18
N ILE A 229 2.50 6.93 16.34
CA ILE A 229 3.08 5.59 16.20
C ILE A 229 4.42 5.60 16.94
N ASP A 230 4.59 4.69 17.89
CA ASP A 230 5.84 4.51 18.63
C ASP A 230 6.96 4.01 17.71
N ARG A 231 8.14 4.60 17.80
CA ARG A 231 9.36 4.21 17.07
C ARG A 231 10.57 4.10 17.99
N GLY A 232 10.32 3.83 19.26
CA GLY A 232 11.34 3.75 20.29
C GLY A 232 11.84 5.14 20.73
N GLU A 233 12.61 5.83 19.90
CA GLU A 233 13.22 7.13 20.22
C GLU A 233 12.33 8.33 19.83
N TYR A 234 11.34 8.14 18.97
CA TYR A 234 10.45 9.20 18.51
C TYR A 234 9.03 8.72 18.25
N TRP A 235 8.09 9.64 18.33
CA TRP A 235 6.74 9.47 17.83
C TRP A 235 6.69 9.83 16.34
N GLN A 236 6.31 8.87 15.50
CA GLN A 236 5.88 9.16 14.14
C GLN A 236 4.46 9.71 14.20
N ALA A 237 4.35 11.03 14.07
CA ALA A 237 3.10 11.75 14.26
C ALA A 237 2.44 12.06 12.91
N ALA A 238 1.14 11.78 12.80
CA ALA A 238 0.30 12.14 11.67
C ALA A 238 -0.84 13.03 12.13
N PHE A 239 -0.81 14.31 11.77
CA PHE A 239 -1.89 15.24 12.06
C PHE A 239 -2.82 15.33 10.85
N VAL A 240 -4.09 14.93 11.05
CA VAL A 240 -5.10 14.88 10.01
C VAL A 240 -5.79 16.23 9.90
N VAL A 241 -5.86 16.74 8.67
CA VAL A 241 -6.45 18.05 8.35
C VAL A 241 -7.50 17.90 7.25
N PRO A 242 -8.47 18.83 7.12
CA PRO A 242 -9.41 18.83 6.01
C PRO A 242 -8.69 18.90 4.67
N HIS A 243 -9.22 18.21 3.66
CA HIS A 243 -8.60 18.16 2.33
C HIS A 243 -8.45 19.57 1.70
N GLY A 244 -7.30 19.79 1.06
CA GLY A 244 -6.98 21.05 0.38
C GLY A 244 -6.59 22.21 1.30
N THR A 245 -6.49 21.98 2.64
CA THR A 245 -6.18 23.06 3.59
C THR A 245 -4.69 23.23 3.91
N ILE A 246 -3.82 22.40 3.35
CA ILE A 246 -2.36 22.43 3.63
C ILE A 246 -1.78 23.83 3.32
N HIS A 247 -2.18 24.44 2.21
CA HIS A 247 -1.72 25.79 1.83
C HIS A 247 -2.16 26.83 2.87
N ALA A 248 -3.44 26.82 3.25
CA ALA A 248 -3.97 27.73 4.27
C ALA A 248 -3.30 27.56 5.64
N ILE A 249 -2.89 26.35 6.01
CA ILE A 249 -2.11 26.10 7.23
C ILE A 249 -0.72 26.74 7.12
N ARG A 250 -0.06 26.62 5.96
CA ARG A 250 1.23 27.27 5.72
C ARG A 250 1.16 28.79 5.78
N GLU A 251 0.12 29.39 5.19
CA GLU A 251 -0.13 30.85 5.24
C GLU A 251 -0.36 31.36 6.68
N ARG A 252 -1.03 30.56 7.54
CA ARG A 252 -1.21 30.90 8.96
C ARG A 252 0.08 30.77 9.78
N GLY A 253 1.13 30.22 9.21
CA GLY A 253 2.46 30.03 9.81
C GLY A 253 2.54 28.81 10.72
N ILE A 254 3.79 28.37 11.00
CA ILE A 254 4.07 27.16 11.79
C ILE A 254 3.46 27.22 13.20
N GLY A 255 3.38 28.43 13.80
CA GLY A 255 2.76 28.62 15.10
C GLY A 255 1.27 28.24 15.18
N PHE A 256 0.56 28.24 14.05
CA PHE A 256 -0.81 27.69 13.99
C PHE A 256 -0.79 26.17 14.18
N LEU A 257 0.10 25.47 13.50
CA LEU A 257 0.26 24.02 13.63
C LEU A 257 0.68 23.64 15.06
N HIS A 258 1.67 24.36 15.64
CA HIS A 258 2.11 24.13 17.02
C HIS A 258 0.96 24.21 18.01
N ARG A 259 0.13 25.26 17.92
CA ARG A 259 -1.05 25.42 18.80
C ARG A 259 -2.05 24.27 18.64
N ARG A 260 -2.30 23.82 17.39
CA ARG A 260 -3.24 22.71 17.15
C ARG A 260 -2.73 21.38 17.71
N LEU A 261 -1.44 21.10 17.55
CA LEU A 261 -0.80 19.90 18.12
C LEU A 261 -0.80 19.94 19.66
N ALA A 262 -0.45 21.08 20.26
CA ALA A 262 -0.47 21.26 21.70
C ALA A 262 -1.89 21.15 22.29
N LEU A 263 -2.92 21.66 21.60
CA LEU A 263 -4.32 21.47 22.00
C LEU A 263 -4.75 19.99 21.91
N ALA A 264 -4.26 19.25 20.91
CA ALA A 264 -4.53 17.82 20.82
C ALA A 264 -3.80 17.04 21.91
N ARG A 265 -2.54 17.42 22.23
CA ARG A 265 -1.68 16.79 23.21
C ARG A 265 -0.82 17.82 23.93
N PRO A 266 -1.28 18.31 25.09
CA PRO A 266 -0.51 19.29 25.90
C PRO A 266 0.86 18.76 26.31
N GLU A 267 0.99 17.46 26.54
CA GLU A 267 2.25 16.80 26.92
C GLU A 267 3.35 16.93 25.85
N LEU A 268 2.97 17.20 24.60
CA LEU A 268 3.91 17.39 23.49
C LEU A 268 4.25 18.87 23.24
N GLU A 269 3.65 19.83 23.96
CA GLU A 269 3.71 21.26 23.64
C GLU A 269 5.13 21.80 23.44
N GLU A 270 6.04 21.51 24.35
CA GLU A 270 7.43 21.96 24.25
C GLU A 270 8.14 21.41 23.00
N ARG A 271 7.91 20.12 22.73
CA ARG A 271 8.55 19.41 21.61
C ARG A 271 7.98 19.81 20.25
N VAL A 272 6.67 20.07 20.16
CA VAL A 272 6.06 20.52 18.91
C VAL A 272 6.45 21.96 18.57
N ARG A 273 6.78 22.81 19.57
CA ARG A 273 7.31 24.17 19.33
C ARG A 273 8.67 24.19 18.65
N ALA A 274 9.44 23.11 18.76
CA ALA A 274 10.73 22.97 18.10
C ALA A 274 10.61 22.59 16.60
N LEU A 275 9.43 22.16 16.13
CA LEU A 275 9.23 21.77 14.73
C LEU A 275 9.32 22.98 13.79
N ALA A 276 10.06 22.81 12.70
CA ALA A 276 10.07 23.72 11.57
C ALA A 276 9.27 23.16 10.39
N TRP A 277 9.04 23.96 9.33
CA TRP A 277 8.33 23.46 8.15
C TRP A 277 9.07 22.31 7.42
N ASP A 278 10.38 22.26 7.53
CA ASP A 278 11.19 21.19 6.93
C ASP A 278 10.98 19.84 7.62
N ASP A 279 10.49 19.84 8.88
CA ASP A 279 10.13 18.62 9.62
C ASP A 279 8.71 18.14 9.29
N VAL A 280 7.92 18.94 8.53
CA VAL A 280 6.53 18.64 8.24
C VAL A 280 6.36 18.19 6.79
N HIS A 281 6.01 16.92 6.62
CA HIS A 281 5.85 16.28 5.31
C HIS A 281 4.38 16.11 4.95
N PRO A 282 3.83 16.94 4.04
CA PRO A 282 2.43 16.87 3.66
C PRO A 282 2.13 15.66 2.78
N LEU A 283 1.02 15.02 3.03
CA LEU A 283 0.45 13.96 2.21
C LEU A 283 -0.94 14.38 1.75
N GLU A 284 -1.06 14.76 0.48
CA GLU A 284 -2.36 14.88 -0.17
C GLU A 284 -2.97 13.50 -0.38
N VAL A 285 -4.12 13.28 0.24
CA VAL A 285 -4.82 12.00 0.16
C VAL A 285 -5.65 11.94 -1.12
N ARG A 286 -5.47 10.88 -1.89
CA ARG A 286 -6.27 10.58 -3.08
C ARG A 286 -7.04 9.28 -2.86
N VAL A 287 -8.34 9.32 -3.16
CA VAL A 287 -9.20 8.14 -3.15
C VAL A 287 -9.79 7.99 -4.53
N ASP A 288 -9.34 6.97 -5.21
CA ASP A 288 -9.76 6.68 -6.58
C ASP A 288 -9.79 5.16 -6.84
N HIS A 289 -10.42 4.77 -7.94
CA HIS A 289 -10.35 3.41 -8.43
C HIS A 289 -10.57 3.34 -9.93
N LEU A 290 -9.95 2.34 -10.56
CA LEU A 290 -10.16 2.02 -11.96
C LEU A 290 -11.47 1.26 -12.15
N ARG A 291 -12.26 1.63 -13.16
CA ARG A 291 -13.44 0.85 -13.59
C ARG A 291 -13.04 -0.43 -14.29
N ARG A 292 -11.96 -0.39 -15.05
CA ARG A 292 -11.31 -1.51 -15.73
C ARG A 292 -9.82 -1.49 -15.36
N TRP A 293 -9.29 -2.62 -14.90
CA TRP A 293 -7.93 -2.71 -14.37
C TRP A 293 -6.90 -3.13 -15.41
N HIS A 294 -7.33 -3.45 -16.62
CA HIS A 294 -6.46 -4.04 -17.64
C HIS A 294 -6.75 -3.50 -19.03
N VAL A 295 -5.74 -3.59 -19.86
CA VAL A 295 -5.82 -3.67 -21.33
C VAL A 295 -5.12 -4.97 -21.77
N PRO A 296 -5.23 -5.41 -23.04
CA PRO A 296 -4.50 -6.59 -23.50
C PRO A 296 -3.00 -6.49 -23.17
N GLY A 297 -2.47 -7.46 -22.43
CA GLY A 297 -1.06 -7.53 -22.03
C GLY A 297 -0.65 -6.68 -20.81
N LEU A 298 -1.58 -5.94 -20.17
CA LEU A 298 -1.29 -5.16 -18.98
C LEU A 298 -2.42 -5.27 -17.94
N LEU A 299 -2.04 -5.40 -16.66
CA LEU A 299 -2.94 -5.37 -15.48
C LEU A 299 -2.41 -4.38 -14.45
N CYS A 300 -3.23 -3.46 -13.95
CA CYS A 300 -2.93 -2.62 -12.78
C CYS A 300 -3.45 -3.25 -11.50
N ILE A 301 -2.66 -3.16 -10.40
CA ILE A 301 -3.01 -3.66 -9.06
C ILE A 301 -2.55 -2.68 -7.97
N GLY A 302 -3.01 -2.88 -6.74
CA GLY A 302 -2.68 -2.00 -5.61
C GLY A 302 -3.11 -0.55 -5.88
N ASP A 303 -2.33 0.43 -5.42
CA ASP A 303 -2.65 1.86 -5.56
C ASP A 303 -2.73 2.32 -7.04
N ALA A 304 -2.12 1.60 -7.98
CA ALA A 304 -2.30 1.85 -9.41
C ALA A 304 -3.72 1.55 -9.89
N ALA A 305 -4.42 0.63 -9.22
CA ALA A 305 -5.80 0.26 -9.51
C ALA A 305 -6.82 0.93 -8.58
N HIS A 306 -6.49 1.16 -7.30
CA HIS A 306 -7.38 1.73 -6.29
C HIS A 306 -6.60 2.38 -5.15
N ALA A 307 -6.32 3.65 -5.26
CA ALA A 307 -5.76 4.43 -4.17
C ALA A 307 -6.81 4.66 -3.07
N MET A 308 -6.39 4.68 -1.81
CA MET A 308 -7.30 4.84 -0.69
C MET A 308 -6.76 5.75 0.41
N SER A 309 -7.65 6.10 1.34
CA SER A 309 -7.28 6.84 2.54
C SER A 309 -6.28 6.07 3.40
N PRO A 310 -5.32 6.73 4.06
CA PRO A 310 -4.42 6.10 5.03
C PRO A 310 -5.14 5.66 6.32
N ALA A 311 -6.41 6.05 6.50
CA ALA A 311 -7.19 5.70 7.69
C ALA A 311 -7.23 4.18 7.92
N GLY A 312 -6.76 3.76 9.11
CA GLY A 312 -6.70 2.35 9.51
C GLY A 312 -5.53 1.54 8.92
N GLY A 313 -4.61 2.14 8.14
CA GLY A 313 -3.41 1.47 7.63
C GLY A 313 -3.66 0.29 6.68
N VAL A 314 -4.81 0.26 5.98
CA VAL A 314 -5.23 -0.92 5.21
C VAL A 314 -4.63 -1.02 3.79
N GLY A 315 -3.99 0.05 3.28
CA GLY A 315 -3.52 0.13 1.90
C GLY A 315 -2.55 -0.98 1.52
N ILE A 316 -1.49 -1.19 2.31
CA ILE A 316 -0.51 -2.27 2.11
C ILE A 316 -1.21 -3.63 2.07
N ASN A 317 -2.09 -3.87 3.03
CA ASN A 317 -2.75 -5.17 3.18
C ASN A 317 -3.67 -5.48 1.99
N LEU A 318 -4.36 -4.48 1.44
CA LEU A 318 -5.16 -4.65 0.22
C LEU A 318 -4.28 -4.86 -1.02
N ALA A 319 -3.17 -4.16 -1.13
CA ALA A 319 -2.20 -4.33 -2.20
C ALA A 319 -1.61 -5.76 -2.22
N ILE A 320 -1.28 -6.31 -1.05
CA ILE A 320 -0.84 -7.69 -0.89
C ILE A 320 -1.95 -8.68 -1.27
N GLN A 321 -3.19 -8.43 -0.87
CA GLN A 321 -4.34 -9.25 -1.25
C GLN A 321 -4.56 -9.27 -2.78
N ASP A 322 -4.30 -8.15 -3.46
CA ASP A 322 -4.36 -8.10 -4.93
C ASP A 322 -3.25 -8.95 -5.56
N ALA A 323 -2.04 -8.91 -4.99
CA ALA A 323 -0.93 -9.75 -5.42
C ALA A 323 -1.26 -11.25 -5.31
N VAL A 324 -1.85 -11.66 -4.18
CA VAL A 324 -2.28 -13.05 -3.98
C VAL A 324 -3.36 -13.46 -4.98
N ALA A 325 -4.37 -12.62 -5.20
CA ALA A 325 -5.41 -12.89 -6.19
C ALA A 325 -4.84 -12.97 -7.60
N THR A 326 -3.89 -12.09 -7.95
CA THR A 326 -3.20 -12.07 -9.24
C THR A 326 -2.42 -13.36 -9.46
N ALA A 327 -1.57 -13.74 -8.51
CA ALA A 327 -0.75 -14.96 -8.60
C ALA A 327 -1.61 -16.23 -8.65
N ARG A 328 -2.69 -16.28 -7.88
CA ARG A 328 -3.61 -17.42 -7.87
C ARG A 328 -4.36 -17.59 -9.19
N ILE A 329 -4.79 -16.48 -9.82
CA ILE A 329 -5.60 -16.53 -11.04
C ILE A 329 -4.71 -16.65 -12.28
N LEU A 330 -3.60 -15.92 -12.33
CA LEU A 330 -2.76 -15.83 -13.51
C LEU A 330 -1.56 -16.78 -13.48
N GLY A 331 -1.12 -17.21 -12.31
CA GLY A 331 0.00 -18.15 -12.18
C GLY A 331 -0.15 -19.42 -13.03
N PRO A 332 -1.29 -20.13 -12.98
CA PRO A 332 -1.50 -21.34 -13.79
C PRO A 332 -1.42 -21.11 -15.32
N VAL A 333 -1.56 -19.87 -15.76
CA VAL A 333 -1.48 -19.49 -17.18
C VAL A 333 -0.06 -19.11 -17.57
N LEU A 334 0.67 -18.50 -16.62
CA LEU A 334 2.00 -17.92 -16.81
C LEU A 334 3.13 -18.89 -16.48
N ALA A 335 2.87 -19.84 -15.59
CA ALA A 335 3.86 -20.85 -15.18
C ALA A 335 4.01 -21.96 -16.22
N PRO A 336 5.21 -22.52 -16.37
CA PRO A 336 5.39 -23.79 -17.08
C PRO A 336 4.64 -24.90 -16.31
N SER A 337 3.91 -25.74 -17.03
CA SER A 337 3.17 -26.86 -16.42
C SER A 337 3.72 -28.19 -16.86
N PRO A 338 4.54 -28.87 -16.03
CA PRO A 338 5.06 -30.19 -16.36
C PRO A 338 3.97 -31.26 -16.54
N SER A 339 2.87 -31.15 -15.76
CA SER A 339 1.78 -32.13 -15.77
C SER A 339 0.84 -32.03 -16.98
N THR A 340 0.74 -30.87 -17.61
CA THR A 340 -0.16 -30.66 -18.75
C THR A 340 0.57 -30.39 -20.07
N TRP A 341 1.90 -30.34 -20.05
CA TRP A 341 2.75 -29.97 -21.22
C TRP A 341 2.33 -28.66 -21.90
N ARG A 342 1.61 -27.81 -21.18
CA ARG A 342 1.18 -26.50 -21.71
C ARG A 342 2.31 -25.49 -21.56
N ALA A 343 2.70 -24.89 -22.66
CA ALA A 343 3.62 -23.76 -22.64
C ALA A 343 2.97 -22.53 -21.98
N PRO A 344 3.74 -21.74 -21.24
CA PRO A 344 3.27 -20.46 -20.69
C PRO A 344 2.72 -19.58 -21.82
N ARG A 345 1.57 -18.95 -21.56
CA ARG A 345 0.91 -18.07 -22.54
C ARG A 345 0.56 -16.72 -21.95
N THR A 346 0.25 -15.77 -22.80
CA THR A 346 -0.32 -14.48 -22.40
C THR A 346 -1.74 -14.67 -21.85
N PRO A 347 -2.07 -14.10 -20.69
CA PRO A 347 -3.42 -14.11 -20.16
C PRO A 347 -4.40 -13.38 -21.08
N SER A 348 -5.59 -13.94 -21.24
CA SER A 348 -6.70 -13.32 -21.95
C SER A 348 -7.32 -12.17 -21.14
N SER A 349 -8.03 -11.27 -21.80
CA SER A 349 -8.77 -10.19 -21.11
C SER A 349 -9.77 -10.71 -20.07
N ARG A 350 -10.36 -11.91 -20.29
CA ARG A 350 -11.27 -12.56 -19.32
C ARG A 350 -10.53 -12.97 -18.04
N GLU A 351 -9.31 -13.47 -18.15
CA GLU A 351 -8.47 -13.86 -17.00
C GLU A 351 -7.97 -12.63 -16.26
N LEU A 352 -7.56 -11.57 -16.96
CA LEU A 352 -7.19 -10.29 -16.34
C LEU A 352 -8.40 -9.67 -15.60
N ASP A 353 -9.59 -9.71 -16.21
CA ASP A 353 -10.81 -9.20 -15.58
C ASP A 353 -11.25 -10.04 -14.37
N ALA A 354 -10.90 -11.31 -14.30
CA ALA A 354 -11.17 -12.14 -13.14
C ALA A 354 -10.47 -11.64 -11.88
N VAL A 355 -9.25 -11.08 -11.99
CA VAL A 355 -8.55 -10.42 -10.89
C VAL A 355 -9.33 -9.20 -10.41
N ARG A 356 -9.74 -8.31 -11.33
CA ARG A 356 -10.56 -7.15 -11.00
C ARG A 356 -11.87 -7.55 -10.31
N ARG A 357 -12.64 -8.49 -10.86
CA ARG A 357 -13.91 -8.96 -10.28
C ARG A 357 -13.72 -9.54 -8.89
N ARG A 358 -12.58 -10.15 -8.63
CA ARG A 358 -12.27 -10.70 -7.31
C ARG A 358 -11.96 -9.61 -6.30
N ARG A 359 -11.26 -8.52 -6.69
CA ARG A 359 -10.67 -7.55 -5.77
C ARG A 359 -11.37 -6.20 -5.71
N LEU A 360 -12.08 -5.80 -6.77
CA LEU A 360 -12.74 -4.48 -6.82
C LEU A 360 -13.76 -4.29 -5.69
N TRP A 361 -14.62 -5.29 -5.44
CA TRP A 361 -15.65 -5.15 -4.39
C TRP A 361 -15.05 -4.99 -2.98
N PRO A 362 -14.09 -5.80 -2.53
CA PRO A 362 -13.40 -5.56 -1.27
C PRO A 362 -12.79 -4.15 -1.17
N ALA A 363 -12.14 -3.66 -2.22
CA ALA A 363 -11.55 -2.32 -2.25
C ALA A 363 -12.62 -1.23 -2.09
N LEU A 364 -13.74 -1.31 -2.86
CA LEU A 364 -14.84 -0.34 -2.78
C LEU A 364 -15.54 -0.33 -1.43
N VAL A 365 -15.77 -1.49 -0.81
CA VAL A 365 -16.36 -1.57 0.54
C VAL A 365 -15.44 -0.91 1.55
N THR A 366 -14.14 -1.19 1.47
CA THR A 366 -13.14 -0.57 2.37
C THR A 366 -13.12 0.95 2.20
N GLN A 367 -13.06 1.46 0.94
CA GLN A 367 -13.11 2.90 0.68
C GLN A 367 -14.38 3.55 1.25
N ARG A 368 -15.55 2.92 1.12
CA ARG A 368 -16.81 3.47 1.67
C ARG A 368 -16.81 3.51 3.19
N ILE A 369 -16.31 2.46 3.84
CA ILE A 369 -16.23 2.43 5.31
C ILE A 369 -15.24 3.48 5.79
N GLN A 370 -14.06 3.59 5.16
CA GLN A 370 -13.11 4.65 5.48
C GLN A 370 -13.73 6.05 5.33
N ALA A 371 -14.45 6.31 4.23
CA ALA A 371 -15.13 7.58 4.02
C ALA A 371 -16.15 7.88 5.11
N GLY A 372 -16.93 6.89 5.53
CA GLY A 372 -17.91 7.01 6.63
C GLY A 372 -17.24 7.31 7.98
N VAL A 373 -16.16 6.59 8.32
CA VAL A 373 -15.39 6.81 9.54
C VAL A 373 -14.78 8.21 9.55
N VAL A 374 -14.18 8.61 8.43
CA VAL A 374 -13.56 9.94 8.30
C VAL A 374 -14.62 11.04 8.42
N ALA A 375 -15.76 10.93 7.73
CA ALA A 375 -16.83 11.92 7.78
C ALA A 375 -17.41 12.14 9.20
N GLY A 376 -17.38 11.09 10.02
CA GLY A 376 -17.91 11.14 11.40
C GLY A 376 -16.90 11.49 12.50
N ALA A 377 -15.60 11.36 12.22
CA ALA A 377 -14.56 11.48 13.23
C ALA A 377 -13.66 12.71 13.07
N PHE A 378 -13.66 13.35 11.88
CA PHE A 378 -12.70 14.39 11.55
C PHE A 378 -13.35 15.77 11.44
N PRO A 379 -12.65 16.85 11.87
CA PRO A 379 -13.11 18.22 11.70
C PRO A 379 -13.33 18.56 10.23
N ARG A 380 -14.34 19.34 9.94
CA ARG A 380 -14.66 19.81 8.57
C ARG A 380 -13.92 21.10 8.21
N THR A 381 -13.50 21.85 9.22
CA THR A 381 -12.76 23.10 9.05
C THR A 381 -11.50 23.10 9.93
N LEU A 382 -10.54 23.98 9.60
CA LEU A 382 -9.29 24.13 10.36
C LEU A 382 -9.50 24.63 11.79
N ASP A 383 -10.53 25.41 12.03
CA ASP A 383 -10.78 26.06 13.32
C ASP A 383 -11.73 25.24 14.22
N GLU A 384 -12.33 24.21 13.66
CA GLU A 384 -13.23 23.34 14.39
C GLU A 384 -12.48 22.57 15.47
N VAL A 385 -12.99 22.65 16.71
CA VAL A 385 -12.58 21.81 17.83
C VAL A 385 -13.81 21.02 18.24
N ALA A 386 -13.71 19.70 18.16
CA ALA A 386 -14.81 18.84 18.55
C ALA A 386 -14.98 18.93 20.08
N THR A 387 -16.09 19.52 20.53
CA THR A 387 -16.40 19.70 21.94
C THR A 387 -17.06 18.48 22.59
N GLY A 388 -17.50 17.50 21.78
CA GLY A 388 -18.20 16.31 22.24
C GLY A 388 -17.66 15.03 21.59
N GLU A 389 -17.70 13.93 22.35
CA GLU A 389 -17.32 12.59 21.86
C GLU A 389 -18.26 12.17 20.71
N PRO A 390 -17.72 11.80 19.53
CA PRO A 390 -18.54 11.35 18.40
C PRO A 390 -19.48 10.20 18.76
N LEU A 391 -20.71 10.24 18.25
CA LEU A 391 -21.72 9.21 18.57
C LEU A 391 -21.23 7.79 18.24
N ALA A 392 -20.56 7.64 17.10
CA ALA A 392 -19.97 6.36 16.68
C ALA A 392 -18.97 5.82 17.74
N LEU A 393 -18.13 6.69 18.31
CA LEU A 393 -17.18 6.33 19.34
C LEU A 393 -17.91 5.91 20.63
N ARG A 394 -18.95 6.62 21.01
CA ARG A 394 -19.80 6.26 22.17
C ARG A 394 -20.44 4.89 21.99
N VAL A 395 -21.01 4.62 20.83
CA VAL A 395 -21.66 3.33 20.49
C VAL A 395 -20.64 2.18 20.53
N VAL A 396 -19.50 2.34 19.86
CA VAL A 396 -18.44 1.30 19.84
C VAL A 396 -17.89 1.07 21.24
N SER A 397 -17.77 2.12 22.06
CA SER A 397 -17.28 2.01 23.43
C SER A 397 -18.28 1.33 24.35
N ALA A 398 -19.58 1.62 24.18
CA ALA A 398 -20.65 1.09 25.03
C ALA A 398 -20.96 -0.40 24.73
N LEU A 399 -20.71 -0.86 23.51
CA LEU A 399 -21.05 -2.21 23.07
C LEU A 399 -19.77 -3.05 22.85
N PRO A 400 -19.35 -3.89 23.80
CA PRO A 400 -18.09 -4.64 23.73
C PRO A 400 -17.93 -5.48 22.47
N PHE A 401 -19.03 -6.06 21.93
CA PHE A 401 -18.97 -6.85 20.71
C PHE A 401 -18.61 -6.02 19.48
N MET A 402 -18.97 -4.73 19.45
CA MET A 402 -18.64 -3.82 18.33
C MET A 402 -17.14 -3.62 18.16
N ARG A 403 -16.37 -3.63 19.25
CA ARG A 403 -14.90 -3.53 19.19
C ARG A 403 -14.29 -4.70 18.45
N HIS A 404 -14.85 -5.91 18.60
CA HIS A 404 -14.42 -7.11 17.87
C HIS A 404 -14.86 -7.07 16.41
N VAL A 405 -16.05 -6.50 16.10
CA VAL A 405 -16.51 -6.29 14.72
C VAL A 405 -15.56 -5.33 14.00
N VAL A 406 -15.24 -4.19 14.63
CA VAL A 406 -14.27 -3.23 14.09
C VAL A 406 -12.88 -3.88 13.97
N GLY A 407 -12.43 -4.60 15.01
CA GLY A 407 -11.17 -5.34 14.99
C GLY A 407 -11.09 -6.37 13.85
N ARG A 408 -12.18 -7.12 13.61
CA ARG A 408 -12.26 -8.05 12.48
C ARG A 408 -12.20 -7.34 11.13
N PHE A 409 -12.90 -6.22 10.98
CA PHE A 409 -12.89 -5.45 9.75
C PHE A 409 -11.49 -4.91 9.45
N ILE A 410 -10.82 -4.32 10.43
CA ILE A 410 -9.45 -3.80 10.30
C ILE A 410 -8.47 -4.97 10.08
N GLY A 411 -8.47 -5.97 10.96
CA GLY A 411 -7.45 -7.02 11.00
C GLY A 411 -7.55 -8.04 9.86
N VAL A 412 -8.77 -8.41 9.45
CA VAL A 412 -8.99 -9.45 8.42
C VAL A 412 -9.46 -8.84 7.10
N GLY A 413 -10.18 -7.73 7.17
CA GLY A 413 -10.75 -7.07 5.99
C GLY A 413 -11.96 -7.81 5.42
N VAL A 414 -12.32 -7.38 4.20
CA VAL A 414 -13.44 -7.91 3.44
C VAL A 414 -12.93 -8.92 2.43
N ARG A 415 -13.38 -10.16 2.52
CA ARG A 415 -13.05 -11.25 1.59
C ARG A 415 -11.53 -11.46 1.46
N PRO A 416 -10.85 -11.90 2.53
CA PRO A 416 -9.39 -12.10 2.50
C PRO A 416 -8.98 -13.17 1.48
N GLU A 417 -7.78 -13.04 0.96
CA GLU A 417 -7.12 -14.02 0.11
C GLU A 417 -6.24 -14.95 0.95
N HIS A 418 -6.00 -16.15 0.43
CA HIS A 418 -5.15 -17.16 1.02
C HIS A 418 -4.14 -17.70 0.01
N ALA A 419 -2.92 -17.93 0.44
CA ALA A 419 -1.82 -18.42 -0.39
C ALA A 419 -1.76 -19.96 -0.47
N THR A 420 -2.46 -20.69 0.38
CA THR A 420 -2.46 -22.17 0.45
C THR A 420 -2.77 -22.86 -0.88
N ARG A 421 -3.49 -22.19 -1.79
CA ARG A 421 -3.78 -22.70 -3.13
C ARG A 421 -2.66 -22.41 -4.15
N ILE A 422 -1.72 -21.54 -3.80
CA ILE A 422 -0.60 -21.14 -4.68
C ILE A 422 0.61 -22.06 -4.42
N VAL A 423 0.86 -22.41 -3.16
CA VAL A 423 2.08 -23.07 -2.69
C VAL A 423 1.93 -24.59 -2.61
N GLY A 424 0.73 -25.13 -2.81
CA GLY A 424 0.40 -26.49 -2.44
C GLY A 424 0.38 -26.65 -0.90
N ARG A 425 -0.41 -27.59 -0.35
CA ARG A 425 -0.21 -27.97 1.04
C ARG A 425 1.18 -28.61 1.14
N LYS A 426 2.09 -28.06 1.96
CA LYS A 426 3.24 -28.84 2.41
C LYS A 426 2.70 -30.15 2.94
N PRO A 427 3.32 -31.30 2.58
CA PRO A 427 2.94 -32.60 3.10
C PRO A 427 3.00 -32.63 4.62
#